data_4dafcd3f273e5f2f5f50c7f51ab30ee4
#
_entry.id   4dafcd3f273e5f2f5f50c7f51ab30ee4
#
_cell.length_a   1.000
_cell.length_b   1.000
_cell.length_c   1.000
_cell.angle_alpha   90.00
_cell.angle_beta   90.00
_cell.angle_gamma   90.00
#
_symmetry.space_group_name_H-M   'P 1'
#
loop_
_entity.id
_entity.type
_entity.pdbx_description
1 polymer ?
#
loop_
_entity_poly.entity_id
_entity_poly.type
_entity_poly.pdbx_seq_one_letter_code
_entity_poly.pdbx_strand_id
1 'polypeptide(L)'
;MMRPMTASAIPDGVLVLAGTPIGRVADAPPRLAEELAGAGVIAAEDTRRLRCLLTDLGVETSARVVSYFEGNESARTPVLLEALLAGERVVLVTDAGMPSVSDPGYRLVAAAVEAGVVVTAVPGPSAVLTALAVSGLPVDRFCFEGFLPRKAGERARRLAGLAGEERTLVFFEAPHRTEAALAEMATAFGGDRRAAVCRELTKTYEEVVRGPLADLVAWAADGVRGEVTLVVAGATPAAVDTDPDALRAAVRSEEHTSELQSPMYLVCRLLLEKK
;
A
#
# COMPACT_ATOMS: atom_id res chain seq x y z
N MET A 1 32.81 -0.19 37.10
CA MET A 1 32.51 1.25 37.07
C MET A 1 31.93 1.56 35.69
N MET A 2 30.60 1.43 35.52
CA MET A 2 29.90 1.70 34.27
C MET A 2 29.84 3.23 34.07
N ARG A 3 30.36 3.70 32.94
CA ARG A 3 30.16 5.09 32.53
C ARG A 3 28.64 5.31 32.29
N PRO A 4 28.08 6.40 32.80
CA PRO A 4 26.71 6.75 32.45
C PRO A 4 26.67 7.03 30.95
N MET A 5 25.76 6.36 30.23
CA MET A 5 25.38 6.75 28.87
C MET A 5 24.84 8.19 28.96
N THR A 6 25.56 9.13 28.37
CA THR A 6 25.06 10.48 28.15
C THR A 6 23.79 10.35 27.34
N ALA A 7 22.69 10.84 27.87
CA ALA A 7 21.46 10.99 27.11
C ALA A 7 21.79 11.78 25.84
N SER A 8 21.78 11.12 24.69
CA SER A 8 21.87 11.80 23.40
C SER A 8 20.66 12.74 23.36
N ALA A 9 20.90 14.04 23.24
CA ALA A 9 19.82 15.00 23.06
C ALA A 9 19.02 14.56 21.83
N ILE A 10 17.68 14.45 21.99
CA ILE A 10 16.79 14.17 20.87
C ILE A 10 16.99 15.30 19.85
N PRO A 11 17.29 15.01 18.59
CA PRO A 11 17.45 16.05 17.58
C PRO A 11 16.20 16.92 17.50
N ASP A 12 16.35 18.24 17.45
CA ASP A 12 15.21 19.18 17.35
C ASP A 12 14.49 19.11 15.97
N GLY A 13 15.09 18.43 15.00
CA GLY A 13 14.52 18.25 13.66
C GLY A 13 13.31 17.31 13.65
N VAL A 14 12.41 17.57 12.72
CA VAL A 14 11.18 16.80 12.55
C VAL A 14 11.02 16.40 11.08
N LEU A 15 10.82 15.10 10.84
CA LEU A 15 10.38 14.59 9.55
C LEU A 15 8.85 14.51 9.50
N VAL A 16 8.23 15.22 8.58
CA VAL A 16 6.79 15.23 8.35
C VAL A 16 6.47 14.54 7.03
N LEU A 17 5.75 13.43 7.07
CA LEU A 17 5.20 12.81 5.88
C LEU A 17 3.84 13.45 5.60
N ALA A 18 3.71 14.20 4.51
CA ALA A 18 2.50 14.96 4.25
C ALA A 18 1.72 14.36 3.07
N GLY A 19 0.50 13.92 3.34
CA GLY A 19 -0.41 13.42 2.33
C GLY A 19 -0.90 14.53 1.39
N THR A 20 -0.81 14.27 0.09
CA THR A 20 -1.24 15.18 -0.98
C THR A 20 -2.56 14.72 -1.62
N PRO A 21 -3.30 15.59 -2.30
CA PRO A 21 -4.50 15.21 -3.05
C PRO A 21 -4.20 14.13 -4.10
N ILE A 22 -5.13 13.19 -4.29
CA ILE A 22 -5.06 12.17 -5.34
C ILE A 22 -5.77 12.58 -6.64
N GLY A 23 -6.42 13.74 -6.64
CA GLY A 23 -7.11 14.28 -7.81
C GLY A 23 -7.60 15.70 -7.54
N ARG A 24 -8.59 15.85 -6.65
CA ARG A 24 -9.19 17.14 -6.33
C ARG A 24 -8.37 17.88 -5.28
N VAL A 25 -7.88 19.08 -5.60
CA VAL A 25 -7.09 19.91 -4.67
C VAL A 25 -7.85 20.24 -3.38
N ALA A 26 -9.17 20.40 -3.44
CA ALA A 26 -10.00 20.63 -2.27
C ALA A 26 -9.99 19.49 -1.22
N ASP A 27 -9.50 18.31 -1.57
CA ASP A 27 -9.31 17.20 -0.65
C ASP A 27 -7.98 17.29 0.13
N ALA A 28 -7.17 18.34 -0.12
CA ALA A 28 -5.95 18.58 0.63
C ALA A 28 -6.26 18.84 2.11
N PRO A 29 -5.58 18.18 3.06
CA PRO A 29 -5.75 18.50 4.46
C PRO A 29 -5.26 19.93 4.75
N PRO A 30 -5.98 20.74 5.56
CA PRO A 30 -5.57 22.12 5.88
C PRO A 30 -4.15 22.24 6.39
N ARG A 31 -3.69 21.29 7.23
CA ARG A 31 -2.33 21.24 7.75
C ARG A 31 -1.24 21.05 6.67
N LEU A 32 -1.59 20.55 5.48
CA LEU A 32 -0.61 20.43 4.39
C LEU A 32 -0.05 21.80 4.02
N ALA A 33 -0.91 22.80 3.88
CA ALA A 33 -0.50 24.16 3.55
C ALA A 33 0.40 24.77 4.63
N GLU A 34 0.05 24.57 5.91
CA GLU A 34 0.83 25.06 7.06
C GLU A 34 2.23 24.41 7.10
N GLU A 35 2.30 23.09 6.91
CA GLU A 35 3.57 22.37 6.92
C GLU A 35 4.47 22.74 5.74
N LEU A 36 3.91 22.92 4.55
CA LEU A 36 4.67 23.36 3.37
C LEU A 36 5.19 24.80 3.51
N ALA A 37 4.39 25.69 4.11
CA ALA A 37 4.82 27.08 4.37
C ALA A 37 5.92 27.14 5.45
N GLY A 38 5.83 26.32 6.49
CA GLY A 38 6.75 26.30 7.63
C GLY A 38 7.96 25.39 7.49
N ALA A 39 8.13 24.71 6.35
CA ALA A 39 9.24 23.79 6.12
C ALA A 39 10.58 24.52 5.98
N GLY A 40 11.65 23.94 6.53
CA GLY A 40 13.03 24.31 6.17
C GLY A 40 13.46 23.62 4.86
N VAL A 41 13.05 22.35 4.71
CA VAL A 41 13.30 21.57 3.50
C VAL A 41 12.02 20.87 3.07
N ILE A 42 11.72 20.88 1.77
CA ILE A 42 10.67 20.06 1.16
C ILE A 42 11.34 19.02 0.27
N ALA A 43 11.20 17.76 0.62
CA ALA A 43 11.59 16.62 -0.22
C ALA A 43 10.37 16.22 -1.07
N ALA A 44 10.49 16.33 -2.39
CA ALA A 44 9.39 16.09 -3.32
C ALA A 44 9.77 15.07 -4.39
N GLU A 45 8.84 14.18 -4.73
CA GLU A 45 9.03 13.20 -5.79
C GLU A 45 9.23 13.88 -7.15
N ASP A 46 8.28 14.70 -7.59
CA ASP A 46 8.42 15.61 -8.73
C ASP A 46 8.31 17.07 -8.27
N THR A 47 9.41 17.81 -8.36
CA THR A 47 9.47 19.22 -7.97
C THR A 47 8.58 20.14 -8.82
N ARG A 48 8.19 19.72 -10.02
CA ARG A 48 7.27 20.47 -10.89
C ARG A 48 5.83 20.31 -10.38
N ARG A 49 5.44 19.09 -10.02
CA ARG A 49 4.12 18.81 -9.40
C ARG A 49 3.99 19.51 -8.06
N LEU A 50 5.06 19.53 -7.25
CA LEU A 50 5.07 20.33 -6.02
C LEU A 50 4.78 21.80 -6.29
N ARG A 51 5.40 22.41 -7.31
CA ARG A 51 5.14 23.84 -7.64
C ARG A 51 3.67 24.09 -8.04
N CYS A 52 3.09 23.18 -8.82
CA CYS A 52 1.65 23.27 -9.14
C CYS A 52 0.81 23.18 -7.85
N LEU A 53 1.09 22.21 -6.98
CA LEU A 53 0.38 22.04 -5.71
C LEU A 53 0.49 23.28 -4.82
N LEU A 54 1.68 23.86 -4.67
CA LEU A 54 1.88 25.11 -3.91
C LEU A 54 1.04 26.26 -4.48
N THR A 55 1.00 26.39 -5.81
CA THR A 55 0.18 27.39 -6.51
C THR A 55 -1.30 27.18 -6.27
N ASP A 56 -1.77 25.93 -6.40
CA ASP A 56 -3.18 25.55 -6.24
C ASP A 56 -3.67 25.73 -4.80
N LEU A 57 -2.77 25.56 -3.82
CA LEU A 57 -3.04 25.78 -2.40
C LEU A 57 -2.85 27.23 -1.96
N GLY A 58 -2.30 28.10 -2.83
CA GLY A 58 -1.95 29.48 -2.47
C GLY A 58 -0.84 29.58 -1.41
N VAL A 59 0.08 28.63 -1.39
CA VAL A 59 1.17 28.55 -0.40
C VAL A 59 2.44 29.17 -0.95
N GLU A 60 2.96 30.15 -0.22
CA GLU A 60 4.32 30.68 -0.40
C GLU A 60 5.26 30.00 0.58
N THR A 61 6.45 29.62 0.15
CA THR A 61 7.45 28.97 0.99
C THR A 61 8.86 29.42 0.62
N SER A 62 9.71 29.57 1.62
CA SER A 62 11.15 29.80 1.47
C SER A 62 11.95 28.49 1.60
N ALA A 63 11.29 27.35 1.72
CA ALA A 63 11.94 26.05 1.92
C ALA A 63 12.88 25.69 0.76
N ARG A 64 13.99 25.07 1.10
CA ARG A 64 14.87 24.44 0.11
C ARG A 64 14.19 23.18 -0.46
N VAL A 65 13.88 23.17 -1.74
CA VAL A 65 13.25 22.02 -2.41
C VAL A 65 14.31 21.04 -2.88
N VAL A 66 14.15 19.76 -2.49
CA VAL A 66 15.02 18.64 -2.83
C VAL A 66 14.21 17.61 -3.60
N SER A 67 14.66 17.19 -4.78
CA SER A 67 14.05 16.06 -5.50
C SER A 67 14.39 14.76 -4.78
N TYR A 68 13.35 13.97 -4.46
CA TYR A 68 13.46 12.71 -3.73
C TYR A 68 12.50 11.66 -4.32
N PHE A 69 13.01 10.79 -5.20
CA PHE A 69 12.26 9.76 -5.90
C PHE A 69 13.01 8.42 -5.85
N GLU A 70 12.36 7.33 -6.20
CA GLU A 70 12.89 5.96 -6.09
C GLU A 70 14.33 5.82 -6.60
N GLY A 71 14.64 6.44 -7.74
CA GLY A 71 15.97 6.35 -8.36
C GLY A 71 17.08 7.13 -7.63
N ASN A 72 16.76 8.05 -6.71
CA ASN A 72 17.76 8.87 -6.01
C ASN A 72 17.68 8.79 -4.47
N GLU A 73 16.73 8.03 -3.91
CA GLU A 73 16.55 7.91 -2.46
C GLU A 73 17.85 7.61 -1.71
N SER A 74 18.64 6.63 -2.18
CA SER A 74 19.89 6.23 -1.51
C SER A 74 20.92 7.37 -1.43
N ALA A 75 20.99 8.22 -2.46
CA ALA A 75 21.91 9.35 -2.49
C ALA A 75 21.38 10.57 -1.72
N ARG A 76 20.05 10.73 -1.64
CA ARG A 76 19.41 11.89 -1.01
C ARG A 76 19.08 11.69 0.48
N THR A 77 18.87 10.47 0.92
CA THR A 77 18.58 10.16 2.33
C THR A 77 19.65 10.72 3.29
N PRO A 78 20.97 10.54 3.08
CA PRO A 78 21.98 11.11 3.97
C PRO A 78 21.88 12.64 4.06
N VAL A 79 21.66 13.34 2.94
CA VAL A 79 21.57 14.81 2.90
C VAL A 79 20.34 15.33 3.67
N LEU A 80 19.21 14.63 3.57
CA LEU A 80 18.00 14.99 4.31
C LEU A 80 18.13 14.65 5.79
N LEU A 81 18.82 13.56 6.11
CA LEU A 81 19.11 13.20 7.50
C LEU A 81 20.03 14.21 8.17
N GLU A 82 21.04 14.73 7.47
CA GLU A 82 21.89 15.81 8.00
C GLU A 82 21.07 17.07 8.33
N ALA A 83 20.13 17.45 7.46
CA ALA A 83 19.22 18.58 7.73
C ALA A 83 18.35 18.33 8.97
N LEU A 84 17.81 17.13 9.12
CA LEU A 84 17.03 16.73 10.30
C LEU A 84 17.88 16.80 11.58
N LEU A 85 19.11 16.28 11.53
CA LEU A 85 20.04 16.32 12.68
C LEU A 85 20.51 17.74 13.02
N ALA A 86 20.50 18.64 12.03
CA ALA A 86 20.75 20.07 12.24
C ALA A 86 19.54 20.85 12.81
N GLY A 87 18.42 20.16 13.10
CA GLY A 87 17.22 20.77 13.68
C GLY A 87 16.22 21.29 12.64
N GLU A 88 16.42 21.00 11.35
CA GLU A 88 15.50 21.47 10.31
C GLU A 88 14.19 20.65 10.30
N ARG A 89 13.07 21.31 9.94
CA ARG A 89 11.81 20.67 9.61
C ARG A 89 11.84 20.22 8.16
N VAL A 90 11.85 18.92 7.93
CA VAL A 90 11.80 18.31 6.59
C VAL A 90 10.40 17.80 6.31
N VAL A 91 9.76 18.30 5.26
CA VAL A 91 8.44 17.81 4.80
C VAL A 91 8.64 16.97 3.56
N LEU A 92 8.22 15.69 3.64
CA LEU A 92 8.24 14.77 2.50
C LEU A 92 6.85 14.71 1.88
N VAL A 93 6.78 14.97 0.57
CA VAL A 93 5.57 14.85 -0.25
C VAL A 93 5.82 14.00 -1.48
N THR A 94 4.80 13.29 -1.91
CA THR A 94 4.78 12.54 -3.16
C THR A 94 3.80 13.16 -4.15
N ASP A 95 3.78 12.69 -5.36
CA ASP A 95 2.97 13.23 -6.45
C ASP A 95 1.46 13.16 -6.14
N ALA A 96 1.03 12.14 -5.39
CA ALA A 96 -0.34 11.95 -4.95
C ALA A 96 -0.42 10.98 -3.76
N GLY A 97 -1.27 11.27 -2.78
CA GLY A 97 -1.50 10.39 -1.64
C GLY A 97 -0.46 10.50 -0.53
N MET A 98 -0.27 9.41 0.20
CA MET A 98 0.64 9.34 1.35
C MET A 98 2.02 8.86 0.92
N PRO A 99 3.10 9.58 1.30
CA PRO A 99 4.47 9.10 1.09
C PRO A 99 4.71 7.71 1.69
N SER A 100 5.67 6.98 1.14
CA SER A 100 6.08 5.61 1.55
C SER A 100 5.11 4.48 1.19
N VAL A 101 3.94 4.76 0.61
CA VAL A 101 2.97 3.74 0.21
C VAL A 101 2.96 3.60 -1.31
N SER A 102 3.73 2.69 -1.86
CA SER A 102 4.09 2.56 -3.30
C SER A 102 4.85 3.74 -3.88
N ASP A 103 5.28 4.65 -3.03
CA ASP A 103 5.97 5.90 -3.34
C ASP A 103 7.27 5.98 -2.54
N PRO A 104 8.20 6.88 -2.89
CA PRO A 104 9.44 7.08 -2.14
C PRO A 104 9.16 7.55 -0.71
N GLY A 105 10.07 7.20 0.22
CA GLY A 105 9.99 7.68 1.61
C GLY A 105 10.46 6.70 2.67
N TYR A 106 10.21 5.40 2.49
CA TYR A 106 10.55 4.37 3.48
C TYR A 106 12.00 4.47 3.97
N ARG A 107 12.98 4.68 3.06
CA ARG A 107 14.40 4.78 3.42
C ARG A 107 14.69 5.97 4.33
N LEU A 108 14.07 7.12 4.04
CA LEU A 108 14.25 8.32 4.86
C LEU A 108 13.60 8.15 6.23
N VAL A 109 12.40 7.56 6.29
CA VAL A 109 11.71 7.26 7.55
C VAL A 109 12.56 6.31 8.40
N ALA A 110 13.06 5.22 7.82
CA ALA A 110 13.88 4.25 8.55
C ALA A 110 15.15 4.91 9.11
N ALA A 111 15.86 5.71 8.30
CA ALA A 111 17.06 6.43 8.73
C ALA A 111 16.77 7.48 9.82
N ALA A 112 15.66 8.21 9.71
CA ALA A 112 15.25 9.19 10.71
C ALA A 112 14.91 8.51 12.06
N VAL A 113 14.17 7.40 12.03
CA VAL A 113 13.85 6.61 13.23
C VAL A 113 15.11 6.05 13.89
N GLU A 114 16.05 5.50 13.10
CA GLU A 114 17.32 4.98 13.61
C GLU A 114 18.17 6.08 14.26
N ALA A 115 18.11 7.30 13.73
CA ALA A 115 18.81 8.46 14.28
C ALA A 115 18.09 9.14 15.45
N GLY A 116 16.93 8.65 15.88
CA GLY A 116 16.14 9.21 16.98
C GLY A 116 15.41 10.53 16.63
N VAL A 117 15.30 10.86 15.34
CA VAL A 117 14.56 12.03 14.85
C VAL A 117 13.06 11.78 15.01
N VAL A 118 12.32 12.81 15.40
CA VAL A 118 10.85 12.75 15.48
C VAL A 118 10.27 12.61 14.06
N VAL A 119 9.47 11.57 13.87
CA VAL A 119 8.73 11.34 12.61
C VAL A 119 7.25 11.48 12.88
N THR A 120 6.56 12.31 12.09
CA THR A 120 5.12 12.52 12.19
C THR A 120 4.48 12.55 10.80
N ALA A 121 3.15 12.63 10.75
CA ALA A 121 2.45 12.71 9.49
C ALA A 121 1.33 13.77 9.51
N VAL A 122 1.08 14.34 8.34
CA VAL A 122 -0.18 14.99 8.00
C VAL A 122 -1.02 13.94 7.26
N PRO A 123 -2.03 13.33 7.89
CA PRO A 123 -2.86 12.35 7.22
C PRO A 123 -3.59 13.01 6.04
N GLY A 124 -3.62 12.32 4.92
CA GLY A 124 -4.21 12.84 3.69
C GLY A 124 -4.92 11.76 2.88
N PRO A 125 -5.41 12.10 1.69
CA PRO A 125 -6.06 11.18 0.78
C PRO A 125 -5.22 9.94 0.49
N SER A 126 -5.90 8.82 0.23
CA SER A 126 -5.27 7.56 -0.14
C SER A 126 -6.12 6.83 -1.18
N ALA A 127 -5.56 6.54 -2.35
CA ALA A 127 -6.26 5.79 -3.39
C ALA A 127 -6.65 4.38 -2.90
N VAL A 128 -5.82 3.75 -2.06
CA VAL A 128 -6.10 2.44 -1.46
C VAL A 128 -7.35 2.48 -0.60
N LEU A 129 -7.40 3.39 0.38
CA LEU A 129 -8.53 3.50 1.31
C LEU A 129 -9.79 4.03 0.62
N THR A 130 -9.64 4.95 -0.32
CA THR A 130 -10.77 5.48 -1.09
C THR A 130 -11.38 4.38 -1.96
N ALA A 131 -10.56 3.60 -2.68
CA ALA A 131 -11.03 2.48 -3.48
C ALA A 131 -11.74 1.41 -2.62
N LEU A 132 -11.17 1.05 -1.47
CA LEU A 132 -11.82 0.13 -0.51
C LEU A 132 -13.18 0.65 -0.09
N ALA A 133 -13.28 1.91 0.35
CA ALA A 133 -14.52 2.50 0.85
C ALA A 133 -15.64 2.50 -0.21
N VAL A 134 -15.30 2.71 -1.48
CA VAL A 134 -16.29 2.75 -2.57
C VAL A 134 -16.46 1.41 -3.29
N SER A 135 -15.67 0.39 -2.99
CA SER A 135 -15.70 -0.90 -3.71
C SER A 135 -16.99 -1.70 -3.48
N GLY A 136 -17.60 -1.59 -2.31
CA GLY A 136 -18.72 -2.43 -1.87
C GLY A 136 -18.29 -3.87 -1.53
N LEU A 137 -17.01 -4.11 -1.31
CA LEU A 137 -16.44 -5.37 -0.82
C LEU A 137 -16.13 -5.29 0.68
N PRO A 138 -15.94 -6.43 1.39
CA PRO A 138 -15.54 -6.42 2.80
C PRO A 138 -14.26 -5.63 3.03
N VAL A 139 -14.22 -4.76 4.05
CA VAL A 139 -13.10 -3.85 4.31
C VAL A 139 -12.47 -4.03 5.69
N ASP A 140 -13.00 -4.93 6.50
CA ASP A 140 -12.54 -5.23 7.85
C ASP A 140 -11.08 -5.76 7.88
N ARG A 141 -10.70 -6.52 6.85
CA ARG A 141 -9.35 -7.04 6.66
C ARG A 141 -8.99 -6.95 5.18
N PHE A 142 -7.86 -6.33 4.88
CA PHE A 142 -7.37 -6.22 3.49
C PHE A 142 -5.85 -6.35 3.40
N CYS A 143 -5.38 -6.68 2.20
CA CYS A 143 -3.97 -6.66 1.80
C CYS A 143 -3.76 -5.67 0.68
N PHE A 144 -2.80 -4.78 0.82
CA PHE A 144 -2.33 -3.95 -0.27
C PHE A 144 -1.10 -4.59 -0.92
N GLU A 145 -1.22 -4.91 -2.20
CA GLU A 145 -0.22 -5.66 -2.98
C GLU A 145 0.64 -4.77 -3.90
N GLY A 146 0.30 -3.46 -3.99
CA GLY A 146 0.98 -2.53 -4.89
C GLY A 146 0.76 -2.86 -6.36
N PHE A 147 1.77 -2.60 -7.20
CA PHE A 147 1.73 -2.94 -8.62
C PHE A 147 2.12 -4.39 -8.88
N LEU A 148 1.38 -5.06 -9.76
CA LEU A 148 1.72 -6.40 -10.20
C LEU A 148 3.03 -6.41 -11.03
N PRO A 149 3.82 -7.49 -10.96
CA PRO A 149 5.02 -7.65 -11.77
C PRO A 149 4.75 -7.42 -13.27
N ARG A 150 5.70 -6.77 -13.96
CA ARG A 150 5.56 -6.50 -15.41
C ARG A 150 5.65 -7.77 -16.25
N LYS A 151 6.49 -8.73 -15.84
CA LYS A 151 6.66 -9.99 -16.57
C LYS A 151 5.52 -10.94 -16.26
N ALA A 152 4.85 -11.46 -17.30
CA ALA A 152 3.68 -12.31 -17.19
C ALA A 152 3.90 -13.54 -16.28
N GLY A 153 5.03 -14.23 -16.40
CA GLY A 153 5.31 -15.41 -15.57
C GLY A 153 5.55 -15.10 -14.08
N GLU A 154 6.09 -13.91 -13.75
CA GLU A 154 6.23 -13.45 -12.37
C GLU A 154 4.86 -13.02 -11.82
N ARG A 155 4.05 -12.34 -12.63
CA ARG A 155 2.70 -11.90 -12.30
C ARG A 155 1.78 -13.10 -12.03
N ALA A 156 1.79 -14.10 -12.92
CA ALA A 156 1.01 -15.33 -12.73
C ALA A 156 1.39 -16.06 -11.43
N ARG A 157 2.69 -16.18 -11.12
CA ARG A 157 3.15 -16.78 -9.86
C ARG A 157 2.69 -15.99 -8.64
N ARG A 158 2.75 -14.64 -8.69
CA ARG A 158 2.26 -13.80 -7.60
C ARG A 158 0.78 -14.00 -7.37
N LEU A 159 -0.03 -13.97 -8.43
CA LEU A 159 -1.48 -14.18 -8.36
C LEU A 159 -1.82 -15.59 -7.86
N ALA A 160 -1.15 -16.63 -8.35
CA ALA A 160 -1.35 -17.99 -7.84
C ALA A 160 -1.10 -18.10 -6.32
N GLY A 161 -0.08 -17.40 -5.81
CA GLY A 161 0.20 -17.33 -4.36
C GLY A 161 -0.87 -16.59 -3.54
N LEU A 162 -1.69 -15.76 -4.19
CA LEU A 162 -2.76 -14.99 -3.55
C LEU A 162 -4.15 -15.62 -3.75
N ALA A 163 -4.25 -16.73 -4.48
CA ALA A 163 -5.55 -17.33 -4.81
C ALA A 163 -6.38 -17.72 -3.59
N GLY A 164 -5.71 -18.18 -2.52
CA GLY A 164 -6.33 -18.54 -1.24
C GLY A 164 -6.42 -17.42 -0.21
N GLU A 165 -6.01 -16.19 -0.54
CA GLU A 165 -6.07 -15.07 0.42
C GLU A 165 -7.53 -14.71 0.74
N GLU A 166 -7.89 -14.79 2.01
CA GLU A 166 -9.26 -14.54 2.48
C GLU A 166 -9.58 -13.06 2.68
N ARG A 167 -8.54 -12.22 2.82
CA ARG A 167 -8.69 -10.77 2.96
C ARG A 167 -8.95 -10.12 1.61
N THR A 168 -9.64 -9.00 1.59
CA THR A 168 -9.79 -8.18 0.38
C THR A 168 -8.42 -7.73 -0.11
N LEU A 169 -8.16 -7.91 -1.41
CA LEU A 169 -6.90 -7.55 -2.06
C LEU A 169 -7.03 -6.22 -2.77
N VAL A 170 -6.04 -5.36 -2.65
CA VAL A 170 -5.98 -4.07 -3.35
C VAL A 170 -4.70 -3.99 -4.16
N PHE A 171 -4.81 -3.61 -5.44
CA PHE A 171 -3.70 -3.45 -6.35
C PHE A 171 -3.74 -2.09 -7.03
N PHE A 172 -2.58 -1.51 -7.29
CA PHE A 172 -2.44 -0.46 -8.29
C PHE A 172 -2.14 -1.08 -9.65
N GLU A 173 -2.68 -0.50 -10.71
CA GLU A 173 -2.35 -0.96 -12.05
C GLU A 173 -2.33 0.19 -13.06
N ALA A 174 -1.47 0.04 -14.05
CA ALA A 174 -1.41 0.98 -15.16
C ALA A 174 -2.61 0.75 -16.11
N PRO A 175 -3.22 1.81 -16.67
CA PRO A 175 -4.42 1.68 -17.48
C PRO A 175 -4.25 0.71 -18.67
N HIS A 176 -3.12 0.78 -19.36
CA HIS A 176 -2.82 -0.10 -20.51
C HIS A 176 -2.56 -1.57 -20.14
N ARG A 177 -2.46 -1.89 -18.85
CA ARG A 177 -2.25 -3.26 -18.33
C ARG A 177 -3.50 -3.82 -17.63
N THR A 178 -4.51 -2.98 -17.39
CA THR A 178 -5.69 -3.33 -16.57
C THR A 178 -6.42 -4.54 -17.12
N GLU A 179 -6.69 -4.61 -18.43
CA GLU A 179 -7.35 -5.75 -19.06
C GLU A 179 -6.58 -7.06 -18.82
N ALA A 180 -5.28 -7.05 -19.13
CA ALA A 180 -4.44 -8.23 -18.95
C ALA A 180 -4.32 -8.65 -17.46
N ALA A 181 -4.24 -7.70 -16.55
CA ALA A 181 -4.22 -7.98 -15.12
C ALA A 181 -5.53 -8.62 -14.64
N LEU A 182 -6.68 -8.10 -15.06
CA LEU A 182 -8.00 -8.65 -14.74
C LEU A 182 -8.17 -10.07 -15.32
N ALA A 183 -7.72 -10.32 -16.55
CA ALA A 183 -7.76 -11.66 -17.16
C ALA A 183 -6.92 -12.69 -16.41
N GLU A 184 -5.72 -12.30 -16.00
CA GLU A 184 -4.86 -13.18 -15.18
C GLU A 184 -5.41 -13.38 -13.77
N MET A 185 -6.03 -12.34 -13.16
CA MET A 185 -6.74 -12.48 -11.89
C MET A 185 -7.94 -13.43 -12.02
N ALA A 186 -8.73 -13.32 -13.11
CA ALA A 186 -9.84 -14.25 -13.35
C ALA A 186 -9.36 -15.69 -13.53
N THR A 187 -8.19 -15.89 -14.13
CA THR A 187 -7.58 -17.22 -14.26
C THR A 187 -7.12 -17.78 -12.91
N ALA A 188 -6.51 -16.93 -12.07
CA ALA A 188 -5.92 -17.37 -10.80
C ALA A 188 -6.96 -17.49 -9.67
N PHE A 189 -7.96 -16.60 -9.62
CA PHE A 189 -8.93 -16.48 -8.52
C PHE A 189 -10.30 -17.05 -8.85
N GLY A 190 -10.56 -17.33 -10.14
CA GLY A 190 -11.87 -17.69 -10.68
C GLY A 190 -12.60 -16.48 -11.23
N GLY A 191 -13.29 -16.68 -12.40
CA GLY A 191 -14.02 -15.62 -13.10
C GLY A 191 -15.16 -15.02 -12.29
N ASP A 192 -15.76 -15.78 -11.37
CA ASP A 192 -16.88 -15.35 -10.52
C ASP A 192 -16.42 -14.53 -9.31
N ARG A 193 -15.11 -14.43 -9.04
CA ARG A 193 -14.57 -13.65 -7.92
C ARG A 193 -14.98 -12.19 -8.07
N ARG A 194 -15.66 -11.66 -7.06
CA ARG A 194 -16.13 -10.27 -7.07
C ARG A 194 -14.97 -9.30 -6.99
N ALA A 195 -15.04 -8.23 -7.77
CA ALA A 195 -14.03 -7.18 -7.78
C ALA A 195 -14.66 -5.81 -8.10
N ALA A 196 -13.86 -4.77 -7.91
CA ALA A 196 -14.17 -3.41 -8.34
C ALA A 196 -12.95 -2.81 -9.03
N VAL A 197 -13.16 -2.15 -10.16
CA VAL A 197 -12.19 -1.30 -10.84
C VAL A 197 -12.54 0.14 -10.48
N CYS A 198 -11.65 0.80 -9.74
CA CYS A 198 -11.78 2.20 -9.37
C CYS A 198 -10.79 3.01 -10.21
N ARG A 199 -11.27 3.86 -11.08
CA ARG A 199 -10.40 4.70 -11.91
C ARG A 199 -10.64 6.18 -11.67
N GLU A 200 -9.57 6.98 -11.79
CA GLU A 200 -9.61 8.44 -11.69
C GLU A 200 -10.32 8.93 -10.41
N LEU A 201 -10.11 8.24 -9.29
CA LEU A 201 -10.73 8.58 -8.00
C LEU A 201 -10.52 10.06 -7.66
N THR A 202 -11.59 10.74 -7.24
CA THR A 202 -11.71 12.17 -6.93
C THR A 202 -11.52 13.12 -8.11
N LYS A 203 -11.24 12.61 -9.32
CA LYS A 203 -11.05 13.42 -10.54
C LYS A 203 -12.35 13.56 -11.34
N THR A 204 -12.30 14.36 -12.40
CA THR A 204 -13.47 14.65 -13.26
C THR A 204 -14.08 13.39 -13.89
N TYR A 205 -13.27 12.39 -14.19
CA TYR A 205 -13.69 11.15 -14.85
C TYR A 205 -13.68 9.97 -13.88
N GLU A 206 -13.97 10.22 -12.61
CA GLU A 206 -14.11 9.15 -11.61
C GLU A 206 -15.16 8.12 -12.05
N GLU A 207 -14.78 6.87 -11.99
CA GLU A 207 -15.68 5.75 -12.27
C GLU A 207 -15.32 4.55 -11.40
N VAL A 208 -16.36 3.87 -10.91
CA VAL A 208 -16.22 2.64 -10.13
C VAL A 208 -17.11 1.56 -10.74
N VAL A 209 -16.49 0.58 -11.40
CA VAL A 209 -17.17 -0.55 -12.03
C VAL A 209 -17.02 -1.78 -11.15
N ARG A 210 -18.13 -2.43 -10.82
CA ARG A 210 -18.19 -3.56 -9.88
C ARG A 210 -18.81 -4.77 -10.55
N GLY A 211 -18.26 -5.95 -10.29
CA GLY A 211 -18.81 -7.21 -10.83
C GLY A 211 -17.88 -8.40 -10.59
N PRO A 212 -18.22 -9.54 -11.17
CA PRO A 212 -17.30 -10.66 -11.32
C PRO A 212 -16.08 -10.28 -12.16
N LEU A 213 -14.92 -10.88 -11.91
CA LEU A 213 -13.71 -10.62 -12.69
C LEU A 213 -13.92 -10.84 -14.19
N ALA A 214 -14.69 -11.85 -14.58
CA ALA A 214 -14.99 -12.12 -15.99
C ALA A 214 -15.70 -10.95 -16.69
N ASP A 215 -16.67 -10.32 -16.02
CA ASP A 215 -17.39 -9.16 -16.56
C ASP A 215 -16.48 -7.93 -16.65
N LEU A 216 -15.60 -7.75 -15.65
CA LEU A 216 -14.64 -6.64 -15.64
C LEU A 216 -13.56 -6.78 -16.71
N VAL A 217 -13.17 -8.01 -17.08
CA VAL A 217 -12.31 -8.27 -18.24
C VAL A 217 -13.00 -7.78 -19.53
N ALA A 218 -14.28 -8.16 -19.73
CA ALA A 218 -15.05 -7.74 -20.89
C ALA A 218 -15.21 -6.20 -20.94
N TRP A 219 -15.47 -5.55 -19.80
CA TRP A 219 -15.53 -4.09 -19.72
C TRP A 219 -14.20 -3.44 -20.08
N ALA A 220 -13.06 -4.01 -19.63
CA ALA A 220 -11.74 -3.44 -19.87
C ALA A 220 -11.24 -3.58 -21.32
N ALA A 221 -11.86 -4.43 -22.14
CA ALA A 221 -11.50 -4.68 -23.54
C ALA A 221 -11.64 -3.44 -24.45
N ASP A 222 -12.52 -2.50 -24.09
CA ASP A 222 -12.68 -1.22 -24.79
C ASP A 222 -11.55 -0.20 -24.47
N GLY A 223 -10.62 -0.60 -23.62
CA GLY A 223 -9.48 0.21 -23.17
C GLY A 223 -9.81 1.05 -21.94
N VAL A 224 -8.90 1.03 -20.99
CA VAL A 224 -8.99 1.78 -19.73
C VAL A 224 -8.06 2.99 -19.77
N ARG A 225 -8.50 4.12 -19.20
CA ARG A 225 -7.73 5.37 -19.14
C ARG A 225 -7.66 5.88 -17.71
N GLY A 226 -6.60 6.63 -17.43
CA GLY A 226 -6.37 7.24 -16.11
C GLY A 226 -5.73 6.29 -15.10
N GLU A 227 -5.64 6.70 -13.86
CA GLU A 227 -5.07 5.92 -12.76
C GLU A 227 -6.10 4.89 -12.27
N VAL A 228 -5.64 3.66 -12.03
CA VAL A 228 -6.50 2.52 -11.70
C VAL A 228 -6.08 1.89 -10.38
N THR A 229 -7.07 1.69 -9.52
CA THR A 229 -6.98 0.84 -8.32
C THR A 229 -7.96 -0.32 -8.46
N LEU A 230 -7.46 -1.54 -8.34
CA LEU A 230 -8.26 -2.76 -8.38
C LEU A 230 -8.51 -3.24 -6.95
N VAL A 231 -9.75 -3.55 -6.63
CA VAL A 231 -10.14 -4.15 -5.35
C VAL A 231 -10.79 -5.49 -5.64
N VAL A 232 -10.25 -6.57 -5.07
CA VAL A 232 -10.72 -7.93 -5.34
C VAL A 232 -11.12 -8.59 -4.02
N ALA A 233 -12.29 -9.21 -3.98
CA ALA A 233 -12.75 -9.92 -2.79
C ALA A 233 -11.79 -11.06 -2.42
N GLY A 234 -11.63 -11.31 -1.13
CA GLY A 234 -10.90 -12.45 -0.63
C GLY A 234 -11.49 -13.78 -1.08
N ALA A 235 -10.73 -14.86 -0.93
CA ALA A 235 -11.22 -16.21 -1.13
C ALA A 235 -12.34 -16.51 -0.12
N THR A 236 -13.39 -17.17 -0.57
CA THR A 236 -14.33 -17.75 0.36
C THR A 236 -13.60 -18.92 1.05
N PRO A 237 -13.55 -18.96 2.39
CA PRO A 237 -12.99 -20.10 3.09
C PRO A 237 -13.63 -21.37 2.54
N ALA A 238 -12.80 -22.37 2.21
CA ALA A 238 -13.33 -23.67 1.87
C ALA A 238 -14.21 -24.11 3.04
N ALA A 239 -15.45 -24.53 2.75
CA ALA A 239 -16.30 -25.12 3.76
C ALA A 239 -15.50 -26.26 4.38
N VAL A 240 -15.19 -26.16 5.67
CA VAL A 240 -14.55 -27.27 6.38
C VAL A 240 -15.56 -28.41 6.30
N ASP A 241 -15.21 -29.45 5.56
CA ASP A 241 -16.02 -30.64 5.54
C ASP A 241 -16.01 -31.20 6.97
N THR A 242 -17.12 -30.95 7.66
CA THR A 242 -17.31 -31.41 9.04
C THR A 242 -17.78 -32.86 9.12
N ASP A 243 -17.86 -33.58 7.98
CA ASP A 243 -18.11 -34.99 7.97
C ASP A 243 -16.99 -35.71 8.75
N PRO A 244 -17.30 -36.39 9.87
CA PRO A 244 -16.31 -37.06 10.70
C PRO A 244 -15.48 -38.11 9.94
N ASP A 245 -16.04 -38.70 8.89
CA ASP A 245 -15.34 -39.72 8.10
C ASP A 245 -14.40 -39.08 7.06
N ALA A 246 -14.77 -37.96 6.47
CA ALA A 246 -13.88 -37.17 5.61
C ALA A 246 -12.68 -36.60 6.42
N LEU A 247 -12.92 -36.10 7.64
CA LEU A 247 -11.86 -35.62 8.54
C LEU A 247 -10.90 -36.77 8.95
N ARG A 248 -11.43 -37.96 9.25
CA ARG A 248 -10.60 -39.14 9.55
C ARG A 248 -9.78 -39.59 8.35
N ALA A 249 -10.33 -39.50 7.12
CA ALA A 249 -9.61 -39.83 5.90
C ALA A 249 -8.47 -38.84 5.62
N ALA A 250 -8.70 -37.55 5.81
CA ALA A 250 -7.70 -36.53 5.67
C ALA A 250 -6.54 -36.70 6.66
N VAL A 251 -6.84 -36.91 7.94
CA VAL A 251 -5.83 -37.21 8.98
C VAL A 251 -4.99 -38.44 8.66
N ARG A 252 -5.61 -39.51 8.15
CA ARG A 252 -4.87 -40.72 7.74
C ARG A 252 -3.98 -40.50 6.53
N SER A 253 -4.37 -39.63 5.58
CA SER A 253 -3.54 -39.33 4.40
C SER A 253 -2.29 -38.55 4.76
N GLU A 254 -2.35 -37.69 5.79
CA GLU A 254 -1.21 -36.93 6.28
C GLU A 254 -0.23 -37.77 7.12
N GLU A 255 -0.70 -38.85 7.77
CA GLU A 255 0.17 -39.78 8.51
C GLU A 255 1.15 -40.55 7.61
N HIS A 256 0.92 -40.61 6.30
CA HIS A 256 1.81 -41.23 5.32
C HIS A 256 2.85 -40.30 4.69
N THR A 257 2.79 -39.00 4.92
CA THR A 257 3.83 -38.06 4.53
C THR A 257 4.67 -37.68 5.75
N SER A 258 5.75 -38.43 5.92
CA SER A 258 6.69 -38.23 7.03
C SER A 258 7.44 -36.92 6.85
N GLU A 259 7.02 -35.92 7.62
CA GLU A 259 7.89 -34.98 8.35
C GLU A 259 7.01 -34.08 9.24
N LEU A 260 6.86 -34.52 10.48
CA LEU A 260 6.08 -33.87 11.52
C LEU A 260 6.84 -32.71 12.14
N GLN A 261 6.72 -31.50 11.58
CA GLN A 261 7.13 -30.25 12.25
C GLN A 261 6.16 -29.10 12.00
N SER A 262 4.86 -29.29 12.29
CA SER A 262 3.92 -28.18 12.29
C SER A 262 3.22 -28.05 13.65
N PRO A 263 3.12 -26.85 14.24
CA PRO A 263 2.38 -26.59 15.49
C PRO A 263 0.90 -27.00 15.44
N MET A 264 0.31 -27.08 14.25
CA MET A 264 -1.08 -27.49 14.06
C MET A 264 -1.34 -28.97 14.41
N TYR A 265 -0.33 -29.82 14.27
CA TYR A 265 -0.43 -31.24 14.61
C TYR A 265 -0.61 -31.51 16.13
N LEU A 266 0.01 -30.66 16.95
CA LEU A 266 -0.12 -30.72 18.42
C LEU A 266 -1.54 -30.39 18.92
N VAL A 267 -2.24 -29.49 18.21
CA VAL A 267 -3.60 -29.08 18.58
C VAL A 267 -4.62 -30.19 18.26
N CYS A 268 -4.48 -30.87 17.12
CA CYS A 268 -5.36 -31.96 16.74
C CYS A 268 -5.19 -33.18 17.70
N ARG A 269 -3.95 -33.48 18.10
CA ARG A 269 -3.67 -34.59 19.04
C ARG A 269 -4.24 -34.31 20.43
N LEU A 270 -4.14 -33.09 20.94
CA LEU A 270 -4.68 -32.66 22.24
C LEU A 270 -6.23 -32.67 22.28
N LEU A 271 -6.90 -32.53 21.14
CA LEU A 271 -8.36 -32.59 21.04
C LEU A 271 -8.88 -34.05 20.97
N LEU A 272 -8.06 -34.99 20.49
CA LEU A 272 -8.42 -36.42 20.42
C LEU A 272 -8.17 -37.18 21.74
N GLU A 273 -7.25 -36.73 22.59
CA GLU A 273 -6.92 -37.31 23.89
C GLU A 273 -7.86 -36.88 25.04
N LYS A 274 -8.84 -36.02 24.79
CA LYS A 274 -9.83 -35.53 25.78
C LYS A 274 -11.22 -36.15 25.66
N LYS A 275 -11.32 -37.39 25.17
CA LYS A 275 -12.56 -38.18 25.28
C LYS A 275 -12.30 -39.47 25.97
#